data_4a599e984044987a160614a28b3a45e8
#
_entry.id   4a599e984044987a160614a28b3a45e8
#
_cell.length_a   1.000
_cell.length_b   1.000
_cell.length_c   1.000
_cell.angle_alpha   90.00
_cell.angle_beta   90.00
_cell.angle_gamma   90.00
#
_symmetry.space_group_name_H-M   'P 1'
#
loop_
_entity.id
_entity.type
_entity.pdbx_description
1 polymer ?
#
loop_
_entity_poly.entity_id
_entity_poly.type
_entity_poly.pdbx_seq_one_letter_code
_entity_poly.pdbx_strand_id
1 'polypeptide(L)'
;MIYKEIPIQVEGSDKTSRAQFYILDTLPDEMKIQKRPIILICPGGGYHKVSYREGEPLAMHFLSLGYHACVLQYSVSPEAFYPTQLLEVTESVRQIHEHAKEWYIDTKKIVLAGASAGGHLAAQFLAFLESGVFGGE
;
A
#
# COMPACT_ATOMS: atom_id res chain seq x y z
N MET A 1 -16.75 0.00 8.40
CA MET A 1 -15.49 -0.12 7.63
C MET A 1 -15.75 0.09 6.16
N ILE A 2 -14.84 0.77 5.49
CA ILE A 2 -14.89 0.97 4.04
C ILE A 2 -13.89 0.02 3.40
N TYR A 3 -14.30 -0.68 2.35
CA TYR A 3 -13.38 -1.39 1.46
C TYR A 3 -13.48 -0.74 0.09
N LYS A 4 -12.35 -0.34 -0.47
CA LYS A 4 -12.32 0.30 -1.78
C LYS A 4 -11.10 -0.14 -2.57
N GLU A 5 -11.31 -0.53 -3.82
CA GLU A 5 -10.23 -0.82 -4.75
C GLU A 5 -10.01 0.40 -5.63
N ILE A 6 -8.77 0.86 -5.69
CA ILE A 6 -8.37 1.97 -6.55
C ILE A 6 -7.39 1.44 -7.58
N PRO A 7 -7.68 1.57 -8.89
CA PRO A 7 -6.72 1.15 -9.91
C PRO A 7 -5.40 1.90 -9.75
N ILE A 8 -4.31 1.16 -9.86
CA ILE A 8 -2.96 1.73 -9.83
C ILE A 8 -2.39 1.53 -11.22
N GLN A 9 -2.43 2.57 -12.02
CA GLN A 9 -1.98 2.52 -13.40
C GLN A 9 -0.87 3.53 -13.63
N VAL A 10 0.32 3.00 -13.83
CA VAL A 10 1.51 3.78 -14.19
C VAL A 10 2.05 3.20 -15.49
N GLU A 11 3.09 3.80 -16.03
CA GLU A 11 3.72 3.28 -17.25
C GLU A 11 4.16 1.84 -17.03
N GLY A 12 3.69 0.94 -17.90
CA GLY A 12 4.03 -0.47 -17.85
C GLY A 12 3.10 -1.33 -17.00
N SER A 13 2.14 -0.75 -16.30
CA SER A 13 1.21 -1.53 -15.46
C SER A 13 0.34 -2.48 -16.28
N ASP A 14 0.08 -3.66 -15.72
CA ASP A 14 -0.97 -4.51 -16.26
C ASP A 14 -2.34 -3.96 -15.86
N LYS A 15 -3.41 -4.51 -16.46
CA LYS A 15 -4.76 -3.97 -16.25
C LYS A 15 -5.34 -4.28 -14.87
N THR A 16 -4.71 -5.20 -14.13
CA THR A 16 -5.25 -5.67 -12.85
C THR A 16 -4.61 -5.00 -11.66
N SER A 17 -3.56 -4.19 -11.86
CA SER A 17 -2.88 -3.52 -10.76
C SER A 17 -3.82 -2.59 -10.01
N ARG A 18 -3.91 -2.77 -8.70
CA ARG A 18 -4.83 -2.01 -7.86
C ARG A 18 -4.38 -2.00 -6.42
N ALA A 19 -4.80 -0.97 -5.71
CA ALA A 19 -4.64 -0.87 -4.26
C ALA A 19 -5.97 -1.22 -3.61
N GLN A 20 -5.95 -2.17 -2.69
CA GLN A 20 -7.13 -2.60 -1.94
C GLN A 20 -7.07 -1.92 -0.57
N PHE A 21 -7.96 -0.95 -0.37
CA PHE A 21 -8.00 -0.18 0.88
C PHE A 21 -9.04 -0.75 1.83
N TYR A 22 -8.61 -0.97 3.06
CA TYR A 22 -9.46 -1.39 4.19
C TYR A 22 -9.40 -0.26 5.21
N ILE A 23 -10.48 0.48 5.34
CA ILE A 23 -10.50 1.72 6.14
C ILE A 23 -11.45 1.54 7.31
N LEU A 24 -10.90 1.59 8.51
CA LEU A 24 -11.69 1.52 9.73
C LEU A 24 -12.42 2.85 9.97
N ASP A 25 -13.60 2.75 10.56
CA ASP A 25 -14.29 3.94 11.00
C ASP A 25 -13.46 4.65 12.07
N THR A 26 -13.37 5.97 11.95
CA THR A 26 -12.72 6.80 12.95
C THR A 26 -13.71 7.88 13.35
N LEU A 27 -14.08 7.92 14.62
CA LEU A 27 -15.09 8.82 15.15
C LEU A 27 -14.42 9.73 16.17
N PRO A 28 -13.80 10.85 15.73
CA PRO A 28 -13.01 11.71 16.62
C PRO A 28 -13.78 12.22 17.83
N ASP A 29 -15.09 12.42 17.69
CA ASP A 29 -15.93 12.91 18.79
C ASP A 29 -16.18 11.86 19.87
N GLU A 30 -16.00 10.59 19.55
CA GLU A 30 -16.25 9.47 20.45
C GLU A 30 -14.99 8.71 20.83
N MET A 31 -13.89 8.96 20.11
CA MET A 31 -12.63 8.24 20.27
C MET A 31 -11.53 9.21 20.64
N LYS A 32 -10.54 8.71 21.40
CA LYS A 32 -9.38 9.53 21.77
C LYS A 32 -8.42 9.78 20.61
N ILE A 33 -8.49 8.96 19.58
CA ILE A 33 -7.62 9.09 18.41
C ILE A 33 -8.30 9.93 17.35
N GLN A 34 -7.53 10.78 16.68
CA GLN A 34 -8.02 11.62 15.59
C GLN A 34 -7.72 11.03 14.22
N LYS A 35 -6.65 10.27 14.12
CA LYS A 35 -6.19 9.64 12.89
C LYS A 35 -5.58 8.29 13.21
N ARG A 36 -5.58 7.39 12.23
CA ARG A 36 -4.98 6.06 12.38
C ARG A 36 -3.76 5.92 11.48
N PRO A 37 -2.77 5.14 11.91
CA PRO A 37 -1.71 4.73 10.99
C PRO A 37 -2.28 3.83 9.91
N ILE A 38 -1.56 3.70 8.80
CA ILE A 38 -1.91 2.78 7.73
C ILE A 38 -0.72 1.89 7.40
N ILE A 39 -0.98 0.62 7.16
CA ILE A 39 0.04 -0.30 6.68
C ILE A 39 -0.19 -0.56 5.20
N LEU A 40 0.86 -0.35 4.40
CA LEU A 40 0.86 -0.69 2.97
C LEU A 40 1.58 -2.01 2.81
N ILE A 41 0.86 -3.02 2.36
CA ILE A 41 1.33 -4.40 2.28
C ILE A 41 1.67 -4.74 0.84
N CYS A 42 2.90 -5.19 0.61
CA CYS A 42 3.37 -5.72 -0.66
C CYS A 42 3.55 -7.23 -0.52
N PRO A 43 2.57 -8.04 -0.98
CA PRO A 43 2.67 -9.49 -0.82
C PRO A 43 3.78 -10.08 -1.67
N GLY A 44 4.21 -11.30 -1.33
CA GLY A 44 5.19 -12.04 -2.11
C GLY A 44 4.57 -12.77 -3.29
N GLY A 45 5.37 -13.55 -3.97
CA GLY A 45 4.94 -14.35 -5.13
C GLY A 45 5.97 -14.39 -6.25
N GLY A 46 7.21 -13.99 -5.98
CA GLY A 46 8.33 -14.07 -6.92
C GLY A 46 8.20 -13.16 -8.14
N TYR A 47 7.39 -12.12 -8.06
CA TYR A 47 7.03 -11.25 -9.18
C TYR A 47 6.27 -11.99 -10.31
N HIS A 48 5.77 -13.20 -10.04
CA HIS A 48 4.94 -13.96 -10.99
C HIS A 48 3.47 -13.95 -10.60
N LYS A 49 3.21 -13.69 -9.32
CA LYS A 49 1.86 -13.57 -8.77
C LYS A 49 1.92 -12.70 -7.52
N VAL A 50 0.75 -12.31 -7.00
CA VAL A 50 0.64 -11.64 -5.71
C VAL A 50 -0.09 -12.59 -4.77
N SER A 51 0.60 -13.04 -3.73
CA SER A 51 0.11 -14.10 -2.84
C SER A 51 -1.05 -13.61 -1.98
N TYR A 52 -2.20 -14.26 -2.07
CA TYR A 52 -3.36 -13.95 -1.24
C TYR A 52 -3.04 -14.08 0.24
N ARG A 53 -2.28 -15.09 0.63
CA ARG A 53 -1.96 -15.35 2.05
C ARG A 53 -1.20 -14.21 2.72
N GLU A 54 -0.49 -13.41 1.94
CA GLU A 54 0.32 -12.31 2.43
C GLU A 54 -0.35 -10.96 2.18
N GLY A 55 -1.58 -10.98 1.71
CA GLY A 55 -2.40 -9.80 1.45
C GLY A 55 -3.50 -9.63 2.49
N GLU A 56 -4.74 -10.01 2.15
CA GLU A 56 -5.90 -9.78 2.99
C GLU A 56 -5.78 -10.35 4.41
N PRO A 57 -5.30 -11.58 4.63
CA PRO A 57 -5.16 -12.06 6.01
C PRO A 57 -4.26 -11.20 6.87
N LEU A 58 -3.17 -10.70 6.31
CA LEU A 58 -2.28 -9.79 7.03
C LEU A 58 -2.96 -8.45 7.28
N ALA A 59 -3.72 -7.93 6.30
CA ALA A 59 -4.50 -6.72 6.47
C ALA A 59 -5.49 -6.87 7.64
N MET A 60 -6.20 -7.99 7.71
CA MET A 60 -7.14 -8.25 8.79
C MET A 60 -6.47 -8.23 10.15
N HIS A 61 -5.27 -8.78 10.25
CA HIS A 61 -4.49 -8.75 11.49
C HIS A 61 -4.23 -7.31 11.94
N PHE A 62 -3.76 -6.46 11.03
CA PHE A 62 -3.45 -5.06 11.37
C PHE A 62 -4.71 -4.23 11.65
N LEU A 63 -5.82 -4.53 10.97
CA LEU A 63 -7.09 -3.90 11.29
C LEU A 63 -7.49 -4.19 12.75
N SER A 64 -7.26 -5.41 13.22
CA SER A 64 -7.56 -5.76 14.61
C SER A 64 -6.72 -4.97 15.60
N LEU A 65 -5.60 -4.41 15.19
CA LEU A 65 -4.74 -3.56 16.00
C LEU A 65 -5.08 -2.07 15.88
N GLY A 66 -6.10 -1.74 15.09
CA GLY A 66 -6.53 -0.36 14.92
C GLY A 66 -5.88 0.39 13.76
N TYR A 67 -5.15 -0.29 12.90
CA TYR A 67 -4.55 0.29 11.70
C TYR A 67 -5.54 0.24 10.55
N HIS A 68 -5.51 1.26 9.68
CA HIS A 68 -6.00 1.09 8.31
C HIS A 68 -5.02 0.18 7.57
N ALA A 69 -5.46 -0.44 6.50
CA ALA A 69 -4.60 -1.28 5.69
C ALA A 69 -4.83 -1.04 4.21
N CYS A 70 -3.77 -1.21 3.44
CA CYS A 70 -3.81 -1.19 1.98
C CYS A 70 -2.98 -2.36 1.48
N VAL A 71 -3.57 -3.20 0.64
CA VAL A 71 -2.85 -4.29 -0.02
C VAL A 71 -2.64 -3.89 -1.47
N LEU A 72 -1.38 -3.82 -1.90
CA LEU A 72 -1.06 -3.51 -3.29
C LEU A 72 -1.00 -4.80 -4.11
N GLN A 73 -1.94 -4.93 -5.02
CA GLN A 73 -1.91 -5.97 -6.05
C GLN A 73 -1.08 -5.40 -7.20
N TYR A 74 0.23 -5.50 -7.08
CA TYR A 74 1.13 -4.92 -8.07
C TYR A 74 1.20 -5.78 -9.34
N SER A 75 1.62 -5.15 -10.44
CA SER A 75 1.81 -5.84 -11.73
C SER A 75 2.92 -6.88 -11.62
N VAL A 76 2.75 -7.99 -12.31
CA VAL A 76 3.67 -9.12 -12.25
C VAL A 76 4.18 -9.51 -13.62
N SER A 77 5.29 -10.25 -13.65
CA SER A 77 5.84 -10.85 -14.85
C SER A 77 4.85 -11.90 -15.42
N PRO A 78 4.72 -12.08 -16.75
CA PRO A 78 5.56 -11.43 -17.78
C PRO A 78 5.04 -10.08 -18.29
N GLU A 79 3.88 -9.59 -17.82
CA GLU A 79 3.28 -8.36 -18.34
C GLU A 79 4.04 -7.13 -17.90
N ALA A 80 4.65 -7.16 -16.73
CA ALA A 80 5.32 -5.99 -16.18
C ALA A 80 6.70 -6.32 -15.62
N PHE A 81 7.62 -5.38 -15.77
CA PHE A 81 9.00 -5.51 -15.36
C PHE A 81 9.44 -4.26 -14.59
N TYR A 82 10.57 -4.36 -13.90
CA TYR A 82 11.18 -3.20 -13.25
C TYR A 82 11.33 -2.04 -14.24
N PRO A 83 10.99 -0.79 -13.91
CA PRO A 83 10.65 -0.30 -12.58
C PRO A 83 9.14 -0.14 -12.33
N THR A 84 8.29 -0.80 -13.10
CA THR A 84 6.84 -0.62 -13.01
C THR A 84 6.32 -0.85 -11.60
N GLN A 85 6.74 -1.94 -10.94
CA GLN A 85 6.27 -2.25 -9.60
C GLN A 85 6.65 -1.15 -8.60
N LEU A 86 7.86 -0.60 -8.74
CA LEU A 86 8.31 0.50 -7.89
C LEU A 86 7.46 1.76 -8.08
N LEU A 87 7.11 2.06 -9.32
CA LEU A 87 6.23 3.19 -9.63
C LEU A 87 4.81 2.96 -9.08
N GLU A 88 4.37 1.72 -9.05
CA GLU A 88 3.06 1.37 -8.48
C GLU A 88 3.05 1.56 -6.96
N VAL A 89 4.14 1.25 -6.26
CA VAL A 89 4.24 1.55 -4.83
C VAL A 89 4.17 3.06 -4.61
N THR A 90 4.89 3.83 -5.42
CA THR A 90 4.89 5.29 -5.33
C THR A 90 3.48 5.86 -5.54
N GLU A 91 2.77 5.37 -6.53
CA GLU A 91 1.39 5.82 -6.78
C GLU A 91 0.45 5.42 -5.64
N SER A 92 0.66 4.25 -5.04
CA SER A 92 -0.14 3.82 -3.89
C SER A 92 0.06 4.74 -2.70
N VAL A 93 1.29 5.15 -2.43
CA VAL A 93 1.59 6.12 -1.36
C VAL A 93 0.92 7.47 -1.68
N ARG A 94 0.96 7.89 -2.94
CA ARG A 94 0.28 9.12 -3.36
C ARG A 94 -1.22 9.04 -3.10
N GLN A 95 -1.85 7.89 -3.39
CA GLN A 95 -3.27 7.68 -3.12
C GLN A 95 -3.57 7.73 -1.62
N ILE A 96 -2.68 7.21 -0.79
CA ILE A 96 -2.83 7.31 0.67
C ILE A 96 -2.86 8.78 1.10
N HIS A 97 -1.93 9.59 0.61
CA HIS A 97 -1.90 11.02 0.92
C HIS A 97 -3.16 11.75 0.42
N GLU A 98 -3.62 11.40 -0.76
CA GLU A 98 -4.79 12.04 -1.35
C GLU A 98 -6.07 11.81 -0.55
N HIS A 99 -6.23 10.60 0.02
CA HIS A 99 -7.41 10.23 0.79
C HIS A 99 -7.25 10.41 2.30
N ALA A 100 -6.09 10.91 2.75
CA ALA A 100 -5.76 10.93 4.17
C ALA A 100 -6.76 11.72 5.01
N LYS A 101 -7.22 12.86 4.50
CA LYS A 101 -8.18 13.70 5.24
C LYS A 101 -9.54 13.02 5.32
N GLU A 102 -10.00 12.47 4.20
CA GLU A 102 -11.29 11.81 4.09
C GLU A 102 -11.38 10.57 5.01
N TRP A 103 -10.29 9.81 5.09
CA TRP A 103 -10.24 8.53 5.77
C TRP A 103 -9.56 8.56 7.13
N TYR A 104 -9.20 9.73 7.61
CA TYR A 104 -8.52 9.90 8.90
C TYR A 104 -7.22 9.08 8.97
N ILE A 105 -6.39 9.21 7.95
CA ILE A 105 -5.09 8.55 7.91
C ILE A 105 -4.02 9.50 8.44
N ASP A 106 -3.19 9.00 9.36
CA ASP A 106 -2.01 9.72 9.82
C ASP A 106 -0.86 9.50 8.84
N THR A 107 -0.62 10.47 7.97
CA THR A 107 0.40 10.35 6.93
C THR A 107 1.83 10.33 7.47
N LYS A 108 2.02 10.62 8.76
CA LYS A 108 3.32 10.48 9.41
C LYS A 108 3.57 9.05 9.88
N LYS A 109 2.57 8.19 9.78
CA LYS A 109 2.62 6.82 10.26
C LYS A 109 2.18 5.87 9.16
N ILE A 110 2.84 5.94 8.03
CA ILE A 110 2.65 5.00 6.92
C ILE A 110 3.72 3.92 7.08
N VAL A 111 3.28 2.70 7.33
CA VAL A 111 4.17 1.56 7.53
C VAL A 111 4.18 0.73 6.25
N LEU A 112 5.36 0.39 5.78
CA LEU A 112 5.52 -0.51 4.64
C LEU A 112 5.84 -1.90 5.15
N ALA A 113 5.15 -2.89 4.63
CA ALA A 113 5.40 -4.28 4.93
C ALA A 113 5.45 -5.07 3.64
N GLY A 114 6.34 -6.04 3.60
CA GLY A 114 6.45 -6.90 2.43
C GLY A 114 7.03 -8.24 2.80
N ALA A 115 6.69 -9.26 2.01
CA ALA A 115 7.19 -10.61 2.18
C ALA A 115 7.84 -11.07 0.89
N SER A 116 9.03 -11.66 0.97
CA SER A 116 9.76 -12.19 -0.19
C SER A 116 9.92 -11.12 -1.27
N ALA A 117 9.36 -11.32 -2.48
CA ALA A 117 9.42 -10.34 -3.57
C ALA A 117 8.81 -9.00 -3.16
N GLY A 118 7.71 -9.03 -2.38
CA GLY A 118 7.10 -7.81 -1.86
C GLY A 118 7.99 -7.08 -0.85
N GLY A 119 8.76 -7.83 -0.06
CA GLY A 119 9.75 -7.25 0.84
C GLY A 119 10.88 -6.58 0.07
N HIS A 120 11.34 -7.20 -1.00
CA HIS A 120 12.33 -6.61 -1.89
C HIS A 120 11.79 -5.30 -2.49
N LEU A 121 10.54 -5.30 -2.95
CA LEU A 121 9.90 -4.13 -3.52
C LEU A 121 9.77 -2.99 -2.51
N ALA A 122 9.34 -3.29 -1.28
CA ALA A 122 9.21 -2.29 -0.23
C ALA A 122 10.57 -1.68 0.13
N ALA A 123 11.61 -2.52 0.26
CA ALA A 123 12.95 -2.04 0.56
C ALA A 123 13.50 -1.17 -0.58
N GLN A 124 13.22 -1.54 -1.81
CA GLN A 124 13.64 -0.79 -2.99
C GLN A 124 13.00 0.60 -3.00
N PHE A 125 11.71 0.68 -2.66
CA PHE A 125 11.01 1.96 -2.57
C PHE A 125 11.65 2.86 -1.51
N LEU A 126 11.93 2.34 -0.33
CA LEU A 126 12.56 3.13 0.75
C LEU A 126 13.94 3.63 0.34
N ALA A 127 14.73 2.80 -0.34
CA ALA A 127 16.06 3.19 -0.81
C ALA A 127 15.97 4.35 -1.82
N PHE A 128 15.00 4.32 -2.72
CA PHE A 128 14.79 5.38 -3.68
C PHE A 128 14.30 6.67 -3.02
N LEU A 129 13.49 6.58 -1.99
CA LEU A 129 13.10 7.76 -1.20
C LEU A 129 14.31 8.43 -0.58
N GLU A 130 15.18 7.65 0.04
CA GLU A 130 16.39 8.18 0.69
C GLU A 130 17.33 8.82 -0.32
N SER A 131 17.39 8.31 -1.56
CA SER A 131 18.23 8.87 -2.60
C SER A 131 17.68 10.17 -3.19
N GLY A 132 16.42 10.50 -2.89
CA GLY A 132 15.78 11.69 -3.43
C GLY A 132 15.27 11.52 -4.85
N VAL A 133 15.25 10.31 -5.40
CA VAL A 133 14.80 10.07 -6.78
C VAL A 133 13.34 10.51 -6.97
N PHE A 134 12.52 10.39 -5.94
CA PHE A 134 11.10 10.78 -5.99
C PHE A 134 10.86 12.17 -5.40
N GLY A 135 11.90 12.93 -5.11
CA GLY A 135 11.79 14.34 -4.73
C GLY A 135 10.90 14.65 -3.55
N GLY A 136 11.36 14.51 -2.33
CA GLY A 136 10.66 14.97 -1.15
C GLY A 136 9.46 14.13 -0.73
N GLU A 137 9.29 12.99 -1.31
CA GLU A 137 8.26 12.04 -0.86
C GLU A 137 8.63 11.43 0.50
#